data_d27800bac0c4a867c6ad589e50c6f4e1
#
_entry.id   d27800bac0c4a867c6ad589e50c6f4e1
#
_cell.length_a   1.000
_cell.length_b   1.000
_cell.length_c   1.000
_cell.angle_alpha   90.00
_cell.angle_beta   90.00
_cell.angle_gamma   90.00
#
_symmetry.space_group_name_H-M   'P 1'
#
loop_
_entity.id
_entity.type
_entity.pdbx_description
1 polymer ?
#
loop_
_entity_poly.entity_id
_entity_poly.type
_entity_poly.pdbx_seq_one_letter_code
_entity_poly.pdbx_strand_id
1 'polypeptide(L)'
;MKRAVQAALTIGFLVLAGLALFVGRTGKGPENRIDLSPRPAAPTSFEEEATLRNVTKKPMAYTIMPGPGDRAGRTRTLAVGAVDRIVTHLPVEISFDNGRRTTTYLVHPGKPYSFRYDETNIIKVYPGSHGREDAADLAPYVPTPPEVVARMVEIGAIGPGDVVYDLGCGDGRMVIASARTRGARGVGIDLDEALLDECRAAAERAGVGKLVRFLRMDATKARLTEATVLLLYLLPESLETLEPAFERDLRPGARIVSHDYKIPGWDARIVRTEILPGDNGRDHRIILYRMPEKR
;
A
#
# COMPACT_ATOMS: atom_id res chain seq x y z
N MET A 1 58.05 -21.38 -13.72
CA MET A 1 59.17 -20.68 -13.12
C MET A 1 58.66 -19.43 -12.45
N LYS A 2 58.67 -19.47 -11.17
CA LYS A 2 59.23 -18.48 -10.19
C LYS A 2 58.45 -17.16 -10.11
N ARG A 3 57.74 -17.03 -9.02
CA ARG A 3 57.95 -16.24 -7.77
C ARG A 3 57.35 -14.81 -7.88
N ALA A 4 56.39 -14.49 -7.11
CA ALA A 4 56.36 -14.00 -5.71
C ALA A 4 56.86 -12.52 -5.68
N VAL A 5 56.22 -11.58 -4.98
CA VAL A 5 56.16 -11.37 -3.56
C VAL A 5 55.29 -10.12 -3.26
N GLN A 6 54.47 -10.25 -2.31
CA GLN A 6 53.89 -9.40 -1.31
C GLN A 6 54.69 -8.13 -0.90
N ALA A 7 54.02 -6.97 -0.71
CA ALA A 7 54.42 -6.03 0.35
C ALA A 7 53.24 -5.13 0.74
N ALA A 8 52.80 -5.28 1.96
CA ALA A 8 52.06 -4.28 2.73
C ALA A 8 53.01 -3.22 3.26
N LEU A 9 52.59 -1.98 3.39
CA LEU A 9 53.20 -1.06 4.36
C LEU A 9 52.19 0.02 4.79
N THR A 10 51.91 -0.04 6.05
CA THR A 10 51.35 0.96 6.96
C THR A 10 52.37 2.09 7.17
N ILE A 11 51.94 3.33 7.36
CA ILE A 11 52.60 4.47 8.03
C ILE A 11 51.68 5.68 7.76
N GLY A 12 51.22 6.52 8.69
CA GLY A 12 51.68 6.90 9.97
C GLY A 12 51.19 8.33 10.21
N PHE A 13 50.72 8.60 11.38
CA PHE A 13 50.32 9.92 11.92
C PHE A 13 51.40 10.98 11.74
N LEU A 14 51.00 12.22 11.40
CA LEU A 14 51.73 13.40 11.82
C LEU A 14 50.79 14.58 12.07
N VAL A 15 50.68 14.93 13.33
CA VAL A 15 50.14 16.17 13.89
C VAL A 15 51.18 17.26 13.73
N LEU A 16 50.81 18.42 13.22
CA LEU A 16 51.61 19.63 13.37
C LEU A 16 50.71 20.79 13.76
N ALA A 17 50.90 21.21 15.00
CA ALA A 17 50.33 22.41 15.60
C ALA A 17 50.96 23.67 14.96
N GLY A 18 50.13 24.60 14.56
CA GLY A 18 50.51 25.97 14.19
C GLY A 18 49.86 26.96 15.12
N LEU A 19 50.62 27.43 16.09
CA LEU A 19 50.25 28.48 17.04
C LEU A 19 50.41 29.86 16.35
N ALA A 20 49.31 30.64 16.28
CA ALA A 20 49.40 32.08 16.02
C ALA A 20 48.51 32.80 17.02
N LEU A 21 49.17 33.49 17.94
CA LEU A 21 48.58 34.49 18.82
C LEU A 21 47.97 35.64 18.01
N PHE A 22 46.70 35.98 18.32
CA PHE A 22 46.22 37.34 18.13
C PHE A 22 45.49 37.79 19.40
N VAL A 23 46.05 38.82 19.99
CA VAL A 23 45.60 39.48 21.20
C VAL A 23 44.51 40.50 20.86
N GLY A 24 43.39 40.47 21.57
CA GLY A 24 42.62 41.65 21.92
C GLY A 24 41.32 41.93 21.18
N ARG A 25 40.21 41.64 21.82
CA ARG A 25 39.30 42.70 22.26
C ARG A 25 38.07 42.08 22.98
N THR A 26 37.88 42.49 24.22
CA THR A 26 36.77 42.15 25.12
C THR A 26 35.45 42.67 24.54
N GLY A 27 34.53 41.78 24.27
CA GLY A 27 33.12 42.05 24.03
C GLY A 27 32.32 40.91 24.65
N LYS A 28 31.67 41.13 25.79
CA LYS A 28 30.72 40.19 26.37
C LYS A 28 29.49 40.11 25.50
N GLY A 29 29.43 39.03 24.68
CA GLY A 29 28.20 38.57 24.08
C GLY A 29 27.52 37.55 25.01
N PRO A 30 26.19 37.31 24.92
CA PRO A 30 25.51 36.40 25.81
C PRO A 30 26.06 34.99 25.62
N GLU A 31 26.51 34.40 26.72
CA GLU A 31 26.89 32.96 26.78
C GLU A 31 25.67 32.11 26.38
N ASN A 32 25.70 31.56 25.20
CA ASN A 32 24.75 30.56 24.76
C ASN A 32 25.16 29.24 25.43
N ARG A 33 24.80 29.06 26.70
CA ARG A 33 24.93 27.78 27.38
C ARG A 33 23.99 26.81 26.69
N ILE A 34 24.54 25.90 25.93
CA ILE A 34 23.79 24.71 25.45
C ILE A 34 23.41 23.95 26.72
N ASP A 35 22.11 23.96 27.02
CA ASP A 35 21.53 23.16 28.09
C ASP A 35 21.61 21.67 27.67
N LEU A 36 22.58 20.98 28.28
CA LEU A 36 22.77 19.53 28.10
C LEU A 36 21.95 18.71 29.10
N SER A 37 20.96 19.31 29.75
CA SER A 37 19.99 18.55 30.54
C SER A 37 19.31 17.51 29.65
N PRO A 38 19.23 16.24 30.07
CA PRO A 38 18.48 15.24 29.31
C PRO A 38 17.04 15.74 29.19
N ARG A 39 16.58 15.93 27.93
CA ARG A 39 15.17 16.20 27.69
C ARG A 39 14.37 15.13 28.43
N PRO A 40 13.33 15.49 29.19
CA PRO A 40 12.43 14.50 29.74
C PRO A 40 12.00 13.60 28.59
N ALA A 41 12.15 12.28 28.76
CA ALA A 41 11.71 11.30 27.80
C ALA A 41 10.25 11.65 27.46
N ALA A 42 9.95 11.77 26.18
CA ALA A 42 8.57 11.96 25.74
C ALA A 42 7.72 10.84 26.38
N PRO A 43 6.49 11.12 26.82
CA PRO A 43 5.64 10.13 27.45
C PRO A 43 5.48 8.94 26.47
N THR A 44 5.99 7.79 26.88
CA THR A 44 6.12 6.57 26.08
C THR A 44 4.85 5.74 26.06
N SER A 45 3.67 6.35 26.03
CA SER A 45 2.42 5.60 25.87
C SER A 45 1.34 6.46 25.23
N PHE A 46 1.37 6.57 23.89
CA PHE A 46 0.14 6.87 23.17
C PHE A 46 -0.62 5.55 23.06
N GLU A 47 -1.77 5.48 23.70
CA GLU A 47 -2.74 4.43 23.40
C GLU A 47 -3.19 4.64 21.97
N GLU A 48 -2.86 3.69 21.08
CA GLU A 48 -3.31 3.72 19.72
C GLU A 48 -4.54 2.83 19.57
N GLU A 49 -5.56 3.33 18.89
CA GLU A 49 -6.79 2.61 18.64
C GLU A 49 -6.68 1.83 17.32
N ALA A 50 -6.73 0.50 17.39
CA ALA A 50 -7.07 -0.28 16.22
C ALA A 50 -8.58 -0.27 16.02
N THR A 51 -9.07 -0.14 14.81
CA THR A 51 -10.49 -0.23 14.49
C THR A 51 -10.80 -1.54 13.79
N LEU A 52 -11.94 -2.16 14.13
CA LEU A 52 -12.40 -3.40 13.52
C LEU A 52 -13.85 -3.21 13.06
N ARG A 53 -14.08 -3.25 11.75
CA ARG A 53 -15.42 -3.09 11.15
C ARG A 53 -15.99 -4.46 10.74
N ASN A 54 -17.29 -4.62 10.87
CA ASN A 54 -17.99 -5.78 10.34
C ASN A 54 -18.67 -5.43 8.99
N VAL A 55 -18.07 -5.89 7.90
CA VAL A 55 -18.62 -5.74 6.53
C VAL A 55 -19.33 -7.02 6.07
N THR A 56 -19.45 -8.03 6.95
CA THR A 56 -20.17 -9.25 6.65
C THR A 56 -21.70 -9.05 6.71
N LYS A 57 -22.46 -10.05 6.26
CA LYS A 57 -23.93 -10.02 6.24
C LYS A 57 -24.59 -10.44 7.58
N LYS A 58 -23.78 -10.74 8.61
CA LYS A 58 -24.26 -11.20 9.93
C LYS A 58 -23.48 -10.53 11.06
N PRO A 59 -24.02 -10.43 12.28
CA PRO A 59 -23.23 -10.02 13.44
C PRO A 59 -22.03 -10.95 13.64
N MET A 60 -20.88 -10.38 14.01
CA MET A 60 -19.64 -11.11 14.25
C MET A 60 -19.29 -11.10 15.72
N ALA A 61 -19.30 -12.29 16.34
CA ALA A 61 -18.70 -12.48 17.65
C ALA A 61 -17.19 -12.72 17.50
N TYR A 62 -16.40 -12.03 18.30
CA TYR A 62 -14.95 -12.23 18.37
C TYR A 62 -14.44 -12.01 19.79
N THR A 63 -13.34 -12.66 20.11
CA THR A 63 -12.69 -12.59 21.42
C THR A 63 -11.32 -11.95 21.26
N ILE A 64 -11.07 -10.86 21.98
CA ILE A 64 -9.71 -10.32 22.15
C ILE A 64 -9.01 -11.26 23.12
N MET A 65 -7.96 -11.93 22.65
CA MET A 65 -7.22 -12.90 23.44
C MET A 65 -6.48 -12.19 24.60
N PRO A 66 -6.33 -12.86 25.74
CA PRO A 66 -5.67 -12.28 26.90
C PRO A 66 -4.20 -11.98 26.59
N GLY A 67 -3.78 -10.75 26.93
CA GLY A 67 -2.39 -10.36 26.91
C GLY A 67 -1.63 -10.84 28.16
N PRO A 68 -0.31 -10.58 28.24
CA PRO A 68 0.48 -10.87 29.45
C PRO A 68 -0.12 -10.15 30.66
N GLY A 69 -0.58 -10.93 31.65
CA GLY A 69 -1.22 -10.40 32.87
C GLY A 69 -2.74 -10.42 32.90
N ASP A 70 -3.41 -10.66 31.78
CA ASP A 70 -4.87 -10.81 31.72
C ASP A 70 -5.29 -12.22 32.12
N ARG A 71 -6.42 -12.33 32.88
CA ARG A 71 -6.94 -13.64 33.33
C ARG A 71 -7.87 -14.32 32.32
N ALA A 72 -8.49 -13.56 31.41
CA ALA A 72 -9.42 -14.09 30.43
C ALA A 72 -9.53 -13.15 29.20
N GLY A 73 -9.85 -13.72 28.04
CA GLY A 73 -10.18 -12.98 26.85
C GLY A 73 -11.49 -12.20 26.99
N ARG A 74 -11.64 -11.13 26.23
CA ARG A 74 -12.86 -10.28 26.19
C ARG A 74 -13.62 -10.55 24.92
N THR A 75 -14.79 -11.19 25.03
CA THR A 75 -15.67 -11.45 23.87
C THR A 75 -16.56 -10.24 23.62
N ARG A 76 -16.68 -9.84 22.36
CA ARG A 76 -17.53 -8.78 21.85
C ARG A 76 -18.34 -9.27 20.67
N THR A 77 -19.47 -8.61 20.41
CA THR A 77 -20.30 -8.87 19.21
C THR A 77 -20.41 -7.57 18.43
N LEU A 78 -20.01 -7.62 17.18
CA LEU A 78 -20.00 -6.48 16.28
C LEU A 78 -21.16 -6.62 15.28
N ALA A 79 -22.11 -5.71 15.33
CA ALA A 79 -23.24 -5.70 14.41
C ALA A 79 -22.78 -5.44 12.96
N VAL A 80 -23.62 -5.79 11.99
CA VAL A 80 -23.35 -5.52 10.56
C VAL A 80 -23.14 -4.02 10.34
N GLY A 81 -22.06 -3.65 9.68
CA GLY A 81 -21.69 -2.26 9.40
C GLY A 81 -21.06 -1.51 10.58
N ALA A 82 -21.14 -2.06 11.80
CA ALA A 82 -20.58 -1.39 12.98
C ALA A 82 -19.04 -1.45 13.01
N VAL A 83 -18.46 -0.50 13.75
CA VAL A 83 -17.02 -0.42 14.02
C VAL A 83 -16.80 -0.55 15.52
N ASP A 84 -15.87 -1.41 15.91
CA ASP A 84 -15.36 -1.47 17.27
C ASP A 84 -13.95 -0.87 17.35
N ARG A 85 -13.58 -0.36 18.53
CA ARG A 85 -12.27 0.21 18.81
C ARG A 85 -11.55 -0.63 19.85
N ILE A 86 -10.35 -1.06 19.49
CA ILE A 86 -9.49 -1.86 20.35
C ILE A 86 -8.31 -0.98 20.75
N VAL A 87 -8.38 -0.45 21.99
CA VAL A 87 -7.29 0.36 22.55
C VAL A 87 -6.20 -0.57 23.02
N THR A 88 -5.00 -0.42 22.47
CA THR A 88 -3.85 -1.26 22.78
C THR A 88 -2.54 -0.58 22.44
N HIS A 89 -1.46 -0.94 23.15
CA HIS A 89 -0.09 -0.48 22.89
C HIS A 89 0.73 -1.53 22.12
N LEU A 90 0.26 -2.77 22.13
CA LEU A 90 0.93 -3.91 21.51
C LEU A 90 -0.03 -4.62 20.55
N PRO A 91 0.48 -5.34 19.56
CA PRO A 91 -0.37 -6.20 18.76
C PRO A 91 -1.16 -7.16 19.64
N VAL A 92 -2.46 -7.29 19.38
CA VAL A 92 -3.37 -8.20 20.08
C VAL A 92 -3.93 -9.24 19.13
N GLU A 93 -4.06 -10.45 19.62
CA GLU A 93 -4.68 -11.53 18.87
C GLU A 93 -6.19 -11.53 19.10
N ILE A 94 -6.97 -11.56 18.02
CA ILE A 94 -8.41 -11.76 18.08
C ILE A 94 -8.77 -13.14 17.55
N SER A 95 -9.74 -13.81 18.19
CA SER A 95 -10.26 -15.13 17.81
C SER A 95 -11.71 -15.01 17.40
N PHE A 96 -12.12 -15.65 16.30
CA PHE A 96 -13.49 -15.62 15.79
C PHE A 96 -13.82 -16.88 14.99
N ASP A 97 -15.12 -17.16 14.82
CA ASP A 97 -15.61 -18.21 13.93
C ASP A 97 -15.69 -17.68 12.49
N ASN A 98 -14.92 -18.29 11.60
CA ASN A 98 -14.85 -17.89 10.19
C ASN A 98 -15.92 -18.55 9.30
N GLY A 99 -16.86 -19.28 9.92
CA GLY A 99 -17.92 -20.05 9.23
C GLY A 99 -17.52 -21.51 8.96
N ARG A 100 -16.27 -21.91 9.20
CA ARG A 100 -15.78 -23.30 9.13
C ARG A 100 -15.11 -23.77 10.41
N ARG A 101 -14.40 -22.87 11.07
CA ARG A 101 -13.64 -23.13 12.31
C ARG A 101 -13.34 -21.84 13.05
N THR A 102 -12.99 -21.95 14.30
CA THR A 102 -12.36 -20.86 15.05
C THR A 102 -10.97 -20.58 14.48
N THR A 103 -10.68 -19.34 14.23
CA THR A 103 -9.38 -18.86 13.72
C THR A 103 -8.95 -17.62 14.48
N THR A 104 -7.67 -17.28 14.39
CA THR A 104 -7.08 -16.10 15.04
C THR A 104 -6.47 -15.17 14.01
N TYR A 105 -6.37 -13.89 14.38
CA TYR A 105 -5.74 -12.85 13.58
C TYR A 105 -5.06 -11.83 14.48
N LEU A 106 -3.86 -11.37 14.08
CA LEU A 106 -3.09 -10.39 14.84
C LEU A 106 -3.48 -8.97 14.38
N VAL A 107 -3.98 -8.16 15.31
CA VAL A 107 -4.39 -6.77 15.10
C VAL A 107 -3.33 -5.86 15.71
N HIS A 108 -2.81 -4.93 14.92
CA HIS A 108 -1.79 -3.97 15.35
C HIS A 108 -2.40 -2.64 15.79
N PRO A 109 -1.82 -1.95 16.78
CA PRO A 109 -2.24 -0.61 17.19
C PRO A 109 -2.28 0.37 15.99
N GLY A 110 -3.19 1.33 16.03
CA GLY A 110 -3.28 2.40 15.03
C GLY A 110 -3.74 1.97 13.63
N LYS A 111 -4.11 0.69 13.43
CA LYS A 111 -4.50 0.19 12.11
C LYS A 111 -5.99 -0.13 12.04
N PRO A 112 -6.65 0.19 10.91
CA PRO A 112 -8.01 -0.25 10.61
C PRO A 112 -8.02 -1.69 10.10
N TYR A 113 -9.09 -2.42 10.44
CA TYR A 113 -9.35 -3.79 9.99
C TYR A 113 -10.85 -3.99 9.72
N SER A 114 -11.17 -5.03 8.95
CA SER A 114 -12.55 -5.42 8.70
C SER A 114 -12.73 -6.93 8.57
N PHE A 115 -13.84 -7.45 9.11
CA PHE A 115 -14.32 -8.79 8.80
C PHE A 115 -15.00 -8.79 7.43
N ARG A 116 -14.59 -9.69 6.54
CA ARG A 116 -15.15 -9.87 5.20
C ARG A 116 -15.20 -11.33 4.81
N TYR A 117 -16.06 -11.65 3.84
CA TYR A 117 -16.01 -12.92 3.13
C TYR A 117 -14.86 -12.90 2.11
N ASP A 118 -14.12 -14.00 2.02
CA ASP A 118 -13.24 -14.25 0.88
C ASP A 118 -14.05 -14.85 -0.30
N GLU A 119 -13.37 -15.10 -1.41
CA GLU A 119 -13.96 -15.70 -2.62
C GLU A 119 -14.59 -17.08 -2.39
N THR A 120 -14.22 -17.78 -1.30
CA THR A 120 -14.77 -19.08 -0.89
C THR A 120 -15.85 -18.97 0.16
N ASN A 121 -16.38 -17.76 0.41
CA ASN A 121 -17.38 -17.44 1.42
C ASN A 121 -16.94 -17.76 2.86
N ILE A 122 -15.64 -17.69 3.12
CA ILE A 122 -15.08 -17.82 4.46
C ILE A 122 -14.80 -16.41 5.00
N ILE A 123 -15.14 -16.17 6.26
CA ILE A 123 -14.87 -14.88 6.90
C ILE A 123 -13.39 -14.80 7.28
N LYS A 124 -12.76 -13.69 6.88
CA LYS A 124 -11.38 -13.34 7.25
C LYS A 124 -11.34 -11.92 7.80
N VAL A 125 -10.24 -11.60 8.47
CA VAL A 125 -9.89 -10.22 8.83
C VAL A 125 -8.95 -9.69 7.77
N TYR A 126 -9.27 -8.52 7.25
CA TYR A 126 -8.44 -7.81 6.30
C TYR A 126 -8.00 -6.47 6.89
N PRO A 127 -6.78 -6.00 6.61
CA PRO A 127 -6.42 -4.61 6.88
C PRO A 127 -7.34 -3.66 6.09
N GLY A 128 -7.66 -2.52 6.71
CA GLY A 128 -8.49 -1.49 6.10
C GLY A 128 -9.93 -1.44 6.64
N SER A 129 -10.49 -0.22 6.68
CA SER A 129 -11.86 0.07 7.11
C SER A 129 -12.75 0.27 5.89
N HIS A 130 -13.65 -0.68 5.59
CA HIS A 130 -14.58 -0.61 4.46
C HIS A 130 -15.93 -0.08 4.93
N GLY A 131 -16.00 1.21 5.23
CA GLY A 131 -17.24 1.89 5.55
C GLY A 131 -17.60 2.93 4.49
N ARG A 132 -18.89 3.06 4.15
CA ARG A 132 -19.37 4.02 3.15
C ARG A 132 -19.19 5.49 3.57
N GLU A 133 -18.91 5.77 4.83
CA GLU A 133 -18.72 7.13 5.36
C GLU A 133 -17.25 7.57 5.39
N ASP A 134 -16.32 6.62 5.48
CA ASP A 134 -14.89 6.87 5.32
C ASP A 134 -14.52 6.76 3.83
N ALA A 135 -13.48 7.46 3.40
CA ALA A 135 -12.91 7.26 2.08
C ALA A 135 -12.70 5.77 1.85
N ALA A 136 -13.18 5.23 0.71
CA ALA A 136 -13.22 3.80 0.48
C ALA A 136 -11.80 3.23 0.41
N ASP A 137 -11.39 2.54 1.48
CA ASP A 137 -10.19 1.71 1.48
C ASP A 137 -10.47 0.47 0.62
N LEU A 138 -10.00 0.49 -0.61
CA LEU A 138 -10.38 -0.46 -1.65
C LEU A 138 -9.71 -1.83 -1.51
N ALA A 139 -8.53 -1.91 -0.87
CA ALA A 139 -7.83 -3.16 -0.63
C ALA A 139 -6.72 -2.97 0.42
N PRO A 140 -6.33 -4.03 1.15
CA PRO A 140 -5.09 -3.99 1.91
C PRO A 140 -3.91 -3.81 0.95
N TYR A 141 -2.90 -3.06 1.39
CA TYR A 141 -1.68 -2.93 0.62
C TYR A 141 -0.97 -4.29 0.51
N VAL A 142 -1.09 -4.91 -0.65
CA VAL A 142 -0.35 -6.11 -1.05
C VAL A 142 0.33 -5.80 -2.37
N PRO A 143 1.66 -5.67 -2.39
CA PRO A 143 2.35 -5.28 -3.60
C PRO A 143 2.30 -6.38 -4.68
N THR A 144 1.88 -6.02 -5.89
CA THR A 144 1.94 -6.91 -7.05
C THR A 144 3.39 -7.27 -7.37
N PRO A 145 3.74 -8.55 -7.57
CA PRO A 145 5.11 -8.94 -7.93
C PRO A 145 5.60 -8.26 -9.20
N PRO A 146 6.90 -7.92 -9.29
CA PRO A 146 7.45 -7.19 -10.44
C PRO A 146 7.23 -7.87 -11.80
N GLU A 147 7.31 -9.19 -11.85
CA GLU A 147 7.07 -10.02 -13.04
C GLU A 147 5.59 -9.96 -13.46
N VAL A 148 4.66 -9.93 -12.51
CA VAL A 148 3.24 -9.75 -12.77
C VAL A 148 2.97 -8.34 -13.31
N VAL A 149 3.58 -7.31 -12.72
CA VAL A 149 3.47 -5.92 -13.22
C VAL A 149 3.98 -5.84 -14.66
N ALA A 150 5.15 -6.42 -14.95
CA ALA A 150 5.71 -6.42 -16.29
C ALA A 150 4.75 -7.09 -17.29
N ARG A 151 4.15 -8.22 -16.89
CA ARG A 151 3.20 -8.94 -17.72
C ARG A 151 1.87 -8.20 -17.91
N MET A 152 1.36 -7.51 -16.87
CA MET A 152 0.18 -6.66 -16.98
C MET A 152 0.40 -5.52 -17.97
N VAL A 153 1.57 -4.86 -17.93
CA VAL A 153 1.96 -3.81 -18.88
C VAL A 153 1.99 -4.34 -20.32
N GLU A 154 2.50 -5.56 -20.52
CA GLU A 154 2.58 -6.20 -21.83
C GLU A 154 1.19 -6.60 -22.36
N ILE A 155 0.39 -7.31 -21.55
CA ILE A 155 -0.97 -7.74 -21.90
C ILE A 155 -1.88 -6.53 -22.18
N GLY A 156 -1.73 -5.46 -21.40
CA GLY A 156 -2.40 -4.20 -21.61
C GLY A 156 -1.99 -3.50 -22.90
N ALA A 157 -0.97 -3.98 -23.62
CA ALA A 157 -0.41 -3.36 -24.83
C ALA A 157 -0.14 -1.87 -24.63
N ILE A 158 0.44 -1.52 -23.46
CA ILE A 158 0.69 -0.13 -23.07
C ILE A 158 1.78 0.47 -23.95
N GLY A 159 1.56 1.71 -24.40
CA GLY A 159 2.50 2.47 -25.22
C GLY A 159 2.57 3.95 -24.87
N PRO A 160 3.41 4.74 -25.58
CA PRO A 160 3.66 6.16 -25.23
C PRO A 160 2.43 7.08 -25.32
N GLY A 161 1.41 6.65 -26.09
CA GLY A 161 0.13 7.40 -26.22
C GLY A 161 -0.85 7.14 -25.09
N ASP A 162 -0.56 6.18 -24.21
CA ASP A 162 -1.49 5.80 -23.16
C ASP A 162 -1.41 6.69 -21.93
N VAL A 163 -2.55 6.77 -21.23
CA VAL A 163 -2.68 7.31 -19.88
C VAL A 163 -3.14 6.17 -18.98
N VAL A 164 -2.21 5.69 -18.16
CA VAL A 164 -2.42 4.55 -17.27
C VAL A 164 -2.91 5.05 -15.93
N TYR A 165 -4.00 4.53 -15.42
CA TYR A 165 -4.50 4.79 -14.07
C TYR A 165 -4.36 3.54 -13.21
N ASP A 166 -3.98 3.74 -11.95
CA ASP A 166 -3.91 2.73 -10.90
C ASP A 166 -4.68 3.24 -9.68
N LEU A 167 -5.76 2.54 -9.33
CA LEU A 167 -6.68 2.91 -8.25
C LEU A 167 -6.35 2.08 -7.01
N GLY A 168 -5.90 2.71 -5.92
CA GLY A 168 -5.23 2.04 -4.82
C GLY A 168 -3.79 1.69 -5.19
N CYS A 169 -3.04 2.69 -5.65
CA CYS A 169 -1.75 2.46 -6.31
C CYS A 169 -0.62 2.01 -5.36
N GLY A 170 -0.82 2.07 -4.03
CA GLY A 170 0.18 1.68 -3.06
C GLY A 170 1.51 2.41 -3.29
N ASP A 171 2.58 1.68 -3.58
CA ASP A 171 3.92 2.23 -3.87
C ASP A 171 4.11 2.73 -5.32
N GLY A 172 3.06 2.75 -6.12
CA GLY A 172 3.05 3.30 -7.47
C GLY A 172 3.76 2.44 -8.53
N ARG A 173 4.16 1.20 -8.20
CA ARG A 173 4.96 0.34 -9.07
C ARG A 173 4.36 0.12 -10.46
N MET A 174 3.03 0.02 -10.59
CA MET A 174 2.38 -0.23 -11.87
C MET A 174 2.50 0.98 -12.81
N VAL A 175 2.21 2.20 -12.33
CA VAL A 175 2.33 3.41 -13.16
C VAL A 175 3.78 3.77 -13.43
N ILE A 176 4.69 3.58 -12.46
CA ILE A 176 6.14 3.81 -12.64
C ILE A 176 6.72 2.84 -13.67
N ALA A 177 6.37 1.54 -13.60
CA ALA A 177 6.80 0.55 -14.56
C ALA A 177 6.29 0.87 -15.98
N SER A 178 5.01 1.25 -16.12
CA SER A 178 4.41 1.64 -17.39
C SER A 178 5.12 2.85 -18.00
N ALA A 179 5.40 3.88 -17.21
CA ALA A 179 6.12 5.05 -17.67
C ALA A 179 7.56 4.74 -18.08
N ARG A 180 8.28 3.96 -17.24
CA ARG A 180 9.69 3.64 -17.47
C ARG A 180 9.91 2.74 -18.70
N THR A 181 9.05 1.74 -18.88
CA THR A 181 9.26 0.71 -19.92
C THR A 181 8.57 1.03 -21.23
N ARG A 182 7.51 1.85 -21.22
CA ARG A 182 6.64 2.14 -22.36
C ARG A 182 6.51 3.63 -22.69
N GLY A 183 7.04 4.53 -21.86
CA GLY A 183 6.89 5.97 -22.05
C GLY A 183 5.46 6.48 -21.85
N ALA A 184 4.59 5.68 -21.25
CA ALA A 184 3.21 6.05 -20.97
C ALA A 184 3.12 7.12 -19.87
N ARG A 185 2.07 7.94 -19.91
CA ARG A 185 1.72 8.78 -18.77
C ARG A 185 1.00 7.95 -17.72
N GLY A 186 1.18 8.28 -16.44
CA GLY A 186 0.59 7.53 -15.34
C GLY A 186 -0.08 8.41 -14.29
N VAL A 187 -1.17 7.91 -13.70
CA VAL A 187 -1.85 8.50 -12.56
C VAL A 187 -2.09 7.42 -11.52
N GLY A 188 -1.40 7.54 -10.38
CA GLY A 188 -1.63 6.70 -9.21
C GLY A 188 -2.55 7.43 -8.23
N ILE A 189 -3.52 6.73 -7.70
CA ILE A 189 -4.48 7.25 -6.73
C ILE A 189 -4.45 6.38 -5.48
N ASP A 190 -4.24 7.00 -4.32
CA ASP A 190 -4.27 6.32 -3.03
C ASP A 190 -4.78 7.27 -1.94
N LEU A 191 -5.15 6.73 -0.78
CA LEU A 191 -5.53 7.48 0.40
C LEU A 191 -4.34 7.82 1.30
N ASP A 192 -3.30 7.00 1.26
CA ASP A 192 -2.13 7.10 2.12
C ASP A 192 -1.09 8.08 1.52
N GLU A 193 -1.02 9.30 2.12
CA GLU A 193 -0.06 10.32 1.69
C GLU A 193 1.39 9.88 1.87
N ALA A 194 1.71 9.08 2.89
CA ALA A 194 3.08 8.62 3.11
C ALA A 194 3.52 7.68 1.97
N LEU A 195 2.64 6.77 1.52
CA LEU A 195 2.91 5.95 0.33
C LEU A 195 3.04 6.80 -0.93
N LEU A 196 2.22 7.84 -1.09
CA LEU A 196 2.31 8.73 -2.26
C LEU A 196 3.61 9.55 -2.29
N ASP A 197 4.16 9.93 -1.13
CA ASP A 197 5.47 10.57 -1.06
C ASP A 197 6.58 9.59 -1.48
N GLU A 198 6.50 8.34 -1.06
CA GLU A 198 7.41 7.29 -1.53
C GLU A 198 7.30 7.05 -3.03
N CYS A 199 6.08 7.07 -3.60
CA CYS A 199 5.83 6.99 -5.04
C CYS A 199 6.51 8.11 -5.81
N ARG A 200 6.36 9.36 -5.35
CA ARG A 200 6.98 10.53 -5.98
C ARG A 200 8.51 10.39 -5.99
N ALA A 201 9.09 10.03 -4.85
CA ALA A 201 10.52 9.78 -4.74
C ALA A 201 10.99 8.61 -5.64
N ALA A 202 10.22 7.53 -5.73
CA ALA A 202 10.52 6.39 -6.59
C ALA A 202 10.44 6.76 -8.08
N ALA A 203 9.46 7.56 -8.49
CA ALA A 203 9.33 8.05 -9.86
C ALA A 203 10.49 8.95 -10.28
N GLU A 204 10.96 9.83 -9.38
CA GLU A 204 12.14 10.65 -9.63
C GLU A 204 13.40 9.79 -9.78
N ARG A 205 13.63 8.82 -8.88
CA ARG A 205 14.77 7.88 -8.98
C ARG A 205 14.72 7.06 -10.28
N ALA A 206 13.50 6.73 -10.77
CA ALA A 206 13.31 6.01 -12.02
C ALA A 206 13.42 6.91 -13.27
N GLY A 207 13.59 8.23 -13.12
CA GLY A 207 13.67 9.19 -14.23
C GLY A 207 12.34 9.44 -14.95
N VAL A 208 11.21 9.12 -14.31
CA VAL A 208 9.86 9.25 -14.91
C VAL A 208 8.94 10.23 -14.17
N GLY A 209 9.46 11.03 -13.24
CA GLY A 209 8.67 11.96 -12.44
C GLY A 209 7.83 12.93 -13.28
N LYS A 210 8.27 13.29 -14.50
CA LYS A 210 7.50 14.13 -15.42
C LYS A 210 6.36 13.41 -16.15
N LEU A 211 6.36 12.07 -16.15
CA LEU A 211 5.35 11.25 -16.83
C LEU A 211 4.25 10.80 -15.90
N VAL A 212 4.50 10.77 -14.59
CA VAL A 212 3.55 10.24 -13.61
C VAL A 212 3.14 11.29 -12.58
N ARG A 213 1.92 11.15 -12.09
CA ARG A 213 1.41 11.96 -10.98
C ARG A 213 0.72 11.07 -9.96
N PHE A 214 0.80 11.44 -8.69
CA PHE A 214 0.19 10.71 -7.59
C PHE A 214 -0.76 11.63 -6.84
N LEU A 215 -2.00 11.17 -6.65
CA LEU A 215 -3.10 11.96 -6.12
C LEU A 215 -3.63 11.31 -4.85
N ARG A 216 -3.66 12.08 -3.75
CA ARG A 216 -4.35 11.67 -2.54
C ARG A 216 -5.84 11.91 -2.72
N MET A 217 -6.60 10.85 -2.95
CA MET A 217 -8.05 10.94 -3.03
C MET A 217 -8.69 9.56 -2.91
N ASP A 218 -9.96 9.57 -2.56
CA ASP A 218 -10.83 8.40 -2.67
C ASP A 218 -11.01 8.02 -4.13
N ALA A 219 -10.57 6.82 -4.51
CA ALA A 219 -10.62 6.35 -5.89
C ALA A 219 -12.04 6.25 -6.44
N THR A 220 -13.07 6.10 -5.59
CA THR A 220 -14.48 6.12 -6.01
C THR A 220 -14.93 7.49 -6.51
N LYS A 221 -14.20 8.55 -6.15
CA LYS A 221 -14.45 9.94 -6.59
C LYS A 221 -13.58 10.35 -7.78
N ALA A 222 -12.70 9.45 -8.23
CA ALA A 222 -11.81 9.73 -9.35
C ALA A 222 -12.59 9.90 -10.66
N ARG A 223 -12.09 10.83 -11.50
CA ARG A 223 -12.54 10.98 -12.88
C ARG A 223 -11.59 10.20 -13.79
N LEU A 224 -12.12 9.24 -14.53
CA LEU A 224 -11.34 8.35 -15.38
C LEU A 224 -11.40 8.69 -16.87
N THR A 225 -11.93 9.85 -17.21
CA THR A 225 -12.16 10.26 -18.60
C THR A 225 -10.89 10.40 -19.46
N GLU A 226 -9.73 10.57 -18.82
CA GLU A 226 -8.42 10.59 -19.50
C GLU A 226 -7.79 9.20 -19.61
N ALA A 227 -8.28 8.23 -18.81
CA ALA A 227 -7.69 6.90 -18.78
C ALA A 227 -7.89 6.15 -20.08
N THR A 228 -6.81 5.61 -20.63
CA THR A 228 -6.85 4.65 -21.75
C THR A 228 -6.62 3.23 -21.27
N VAL A 229 -5.94 3.09 -20.12
CA VAL A 229 -5.69 1.81 -19.46
C VAL A 229 -5.87 1.96 -17.96
N LEU A 230 -6.57 1.01 -17.34
CA LEU A 230 -6.52 0.80 -15.89
C LEU A 230 -5.66 -0.42 -15.60
N LEU A 231 -4.78 -0.33 -14.62
CA LEU A 231 -4.10 -1.46 -13.99
C LEU A 231 -4.64 -1.57 -12.56
N LEU A 232 -5.17 -2.74 -12.18
CA LEU A 232 -5.91 -2.90 -10.94
C LEU A 232 -5.45 -4.18 -10.20
N TYR A 233 -5.25 -4.06 -8.90
CA TYR A 233 -5.16 -5.19 -7.98
C TYR A 233 -6.05 -4.94 -6.77
N LEU A 234 -7.34 -5.10 -6.97
CA LEU A 234 -8.39 -4.78 -6.01
C LEU A 234 -9.27 -5.99 -5.75
N LEU A 235 -9.85 -6.03 -4.56
CA LEU A 235 -10.82 -7.07 -4.19
C LEU A 235 -12.11 -6.97 -5.03
N PRO A 236 -12.85 -8.07 -5.21
CA PRO A 236 -14.09 -8.09 -5.99
C PRO A 236 -15.11 -7.03 -5.56
N GLU A 237 -15.26 -6.81 -4.25
CA GLU A 237 -16.18 -5.81 -3.69
C GLU A 237 -15.79 -4.38 -4.06
N SER A 238 -14.49 -4.13 -4.15
CA SER A 238 -13.96 -2.83 -4.57
C SER A 238 -14.13 -2.61 -6.06
N LEU A 239 -13.92 -3.65 -6.85
CA LEU A 239 -14.19 -3.63 -8.30
C LEU A 239 -15.68 -3.39 -8.59
N GLU A 240 -16.59 -4.01 -7.83
CA GLU A 240 -18.04 -3.78 -7.91
C GLU A 240 -18.39 -2.33 -7.54
N THR A 241 -17.73 -1.77 -6.52
CA THR A 241 -17.93 -0.38 -6.09
C THR A 241 -17.45 0.63 -7.15
N LEU A 242 -16.38 0.30 -7.88
CA LEU A 242 -15.80 1.16 -8.91
C LEU A 242 -16.43 0.99 -10.29
N GLU A 243 -17.12 -0.11 -10.52
CA GLU A 243 -17.74 -0.45 -11.81
C GLU A 243 -18.59 0.70 -12.40
N PRO A 244 -19.47 1.39 -11.64
CA PRO A 244 -20.24 2.52 -12.17
C PRO A 244 -19.36 3.68 -12.67
N ALA A 245 -18.16 3.88 -12.10
CA ALA A 245 -17.22 4.86 -12.57
C ALA A 245 -16.53 4.42 -13.88
N PHE A 246 -16.23 3.13 -14.02
CA PHE A 246 -15.70 2.57 -15.27
C PHE A 246 -16.69 2.76 -16.43
N GLU A 247 -17.97 2.44 -16.20
CA GLU A 247 -19.05 2.61 -17.20
C GLU A 247 -19.26 4.07 -17.59
N ARG A 248 -19.22 4.97 -16.64
CA ARG A 248 -19.48 6.40 -16.86
C ARG A 248 -18.35 7.10 -17.58
N ASP A 249 -17.10 6.81 -17.21
CA ASP A 249 -15.95 7.65 -17.54
C ASP A 249 -15.04 7.06 -18.61
N LEU A 250 -14.92 5.72 -18.71
CA LEU A 250 -14.00 5.11 -19.65
C LEU A 250 -14.50 5.24 -21.11
N ARG A 251 -13.57 5.54 -21.99
CA ARG A 251 -13.86 5.66 -23.41
C ARG A 251 -14.02 4.27 -24.06
N PRO A 252 -14.75 4.18 -25.17
CA PRO A 252 -14.74 2.99 -26.01
C PRO A 252 -13.32 2.56 -26.35
N GLY A 253 -13.07 1.25 -26.29
CA GLY A 253 -11.75 0.69 -26.55
C GLY A 253 -10.75 0.81 -25.37
N ALA A 254 -11.08 1.53 -24.29
CA ALA A 254 -10.23 1.54 -23.09
C ALA A 254 -10.02 0.13 -22.55
N ARG A 255 -8.84 -0.12 -22.01
CA ARG A 255 -8.41 -1.44 -21.53
C ARG A 255 -8.34 -1.43 -20.02
N ILE A 256 -8.74 -2.54 -19.40
CA ILE A 256 -8.56 -2.76 -17.96
C ILE A 256 -7.81 -4.06 -17.80
N VAL A 257 -6.70 -4.03 -17.07
CA VAL A 257 -5.93 -5.22 -16.72
C VAL A 257 -6.05 -5.42 -15.22
N SER A 258 -6.73 -6.48 -14.82
CA SER A 258 -6.94 -6.84 -13.42
C SER A 258 -6.06 -8.01 -13.03
N HIS A 259 -5.42 -7.89 -11.88
CA HIS A 259 -4.63 -8.92 -11.24
C HIS A 259 -5.50 -9.73 -10.30
N ASP A 260 -5.49 -11.04 -10.44
CA ASP A 260 -6.17 -12.09 -9.67
C ASP A 260 -7.71 -12.06 -9.74
N TYR A 261 -8.34 -10.90 -9.61
CA TYR A 261 -9.78 -10.80 -9.41
C TYR A 261 -10.53 -10.34 -10.66
N LYS A 262 -11.67 -10.98 -10.91
CA LYS A 262 -12.59 -10.57 -11.96
C LYS A 262 -13.41 -9.36 -11.53
N ILE A 263 -13.74 -8.49 -12.49
CA ILE A 263 -14.77 -7.48 -12.33
C ILE A 263 -16.12 -8.20 -12.35
N PRO A 264 -16.93 -8.11 -11.26
CA PRO A 264 -18.23 -8.79 -11.21
C PRO A 264 -19.12 -8.42 -12.38
N GLY A 265 -19.75 -9.41 -13.01
CA GLY A 265 -20.65 -9.20 -14.14
C GLY A 265 -19.98 -8.91 -15.50
N TRP A 266 -18.65 -8.81 -15.58
CA TRP A 266 -17.95 -8.41 -16.81
C TRP A 266 -17.33 -9.57 -17.60
N ASP A 267 -17.78 -10.82 -17.39
CA ASP A 267 -17.23 -11.98 -18.09
C ASP A 267 -17.31 -11.84 -19.63
N ALA A 268 -18.37 -11.25 -20.17
CA ALA A 268 -18.52 -11.00 -21.60
C ALA A 268 -17.54 -9.95 -22.18
N ARG A 269 -16.83 -9.18 -21.34
CA ARG A 269 -15.84 -8.18 -21.73
C ARG A 269 -14.41 -8.67 -21.60
N ILE A 270 -14.21 -9.90 -21.14
CA ILE A 270 -12.88 -10.51 -21.04
C ILE A 270 -12.35 -10.76 -22.45
N VAL A 271 -11.24 -10.12 -22.76
CA VAL A 271 -10.50 -10.31 -24.03
C VAL A 271 -9.50 -11.45 -23.89
N ARG A 272 -8.86 -11.52 -22.71
CA ARG A 272 -7.81 -12.51 -22.44
C ARG A 272 -7.73 -12.78 -20.94
N THR A 273 -7.47 -14.02 -20.59
CA THR A 273 -7.05 -14.43 -19.24
C THR A 273 -5.76 -15.22 -19.37
N GLU A 274 -4.80 -14.93 -18.50
CA GLU A 274 -3.52 -15.62 -18.44
C GLU A 274 -3.21 -15.98 -16.99
N ILE A 275 -2.59 -17.15 -16.80
CA ILE A 275 -2.08 -17.61 -15.52
C ILE A 275 -0.56 -17.52 -15.58
N LEU A 276 0.02 -16.81 -14.64
CA LEU A 276 1.45 -16.69 -14.45
C LEU A 276 1.84 -17.46 -13.18
N PRO A 277 2.67 -18.50 -13.27
CA PRO A 277 3.17 -19.20 -12.09
C PRO A 277 3.93 -18.24 -11.17
N GLY A 278 3.66 -18.29 -9.88
CA GLY A 278 4.39 -17.52 -8.88
C GLY A 278 5.42 -18.33 -8.13
N ASP A 279 6.51 -17.71 -7.71
CA ASP A 279 7.67 -18.35 -7.06
C ASP A 279 7.33 -19.03 -5.72
N ASN A 280 6.24 -18.62 -5.09
CA ASN A 280 5.77 -19.15 -3.80
C ASN A 280 4.73 -20.28 -3.95
N GLY A 281 4.54 -20.82 -5.17
CA GLY A 281 3.55 -21.84 -5.48
C GLY A 281 2.11 -21.33 -5.58
N ARG A 282 1.91 -20.00 -5.59
CA ARG A 282 0.62 -19.36 -5.85
C ARG A 282 0.64 -18.78 -7.26
N ASP A 283 -0.24 -19.27 -8.11
CA ASP A 283 -0.44 -18.71 -9.45
C ASP A 283 -1.10 -17.34 -9.38
N HIS A 284 -0.69 -16.46 -10.29
CA HIS A 284 -1.28 -15.14 -10.49
C HIS A 284 -2.14 -15.16 -11.76
N ARG A 285 -3.35 -14.65 -11.66
CA ARG A 285 -4.24 -14.50 -12.81
C ARG A 285 -4.19 -13.06 -13.32
N ILE A 286 -3.99 -12.88 -14.62
CA ILE A 286 -4.04 -11.57 -15.26
C ILE A 286 -5.21 -11.59 -16.25
N ILE A 287 -6.11 -10.62 -16.13
CA ILE A 287 -7.35 -10.57 -16.90
C ILE A 287 -7.40 -9.23 -17.64
N LEU A 288 -7.46 -9.29 -18.96
CA LEU A 288 -7.63 -8.13 -19.84
C LEU A 288 -9.10 -7.99 -20.22
N TYR A 289 -9.66 -6.82 -19.94
CA TYR A 289 -10.97 -6.38 -20.41
C TYR A 289 -10.83 -5.25 -21.43
N ARG A 290 -11.87 -5.07 -22.24
CA ARG A 290 -11.99 -3.93 -23.15
C ARG A 290 -13.37 -3.30 -23.04
N MET A 291 -13.39 -1.97 -22.93
CA MET A 291 -14.64 -1.23 -23.01
C MET A 291 -15.25 -1.38 -24.40
N PRO A 292 -16.56 -1.64 -24.49
CA PRO A 292 -17.23 -1.82 -25.77
C PRO A 292 -17.17 -0.55 -26.60
N GLU A 293 -17.12 -0.70 -27.91
CA GLU A 293 -17.33 0.40 -28.84
C GLU A 293 -18.77 0.93 -28.66
N LYS A 294 -18.94 2.25 -28.63
CA LYS A 294 -20.29 2.82 -28.62
C LYS A 294 -20.97 2.44 -29.95
N ARG A 295 -22.08 1.76 -29.83
CA ARG A 295 -22.96 1.50 -30.98
C ARG A 295 -23.56 2.79 -31.51
#